data_e414d11a69678fd3b4ef1f7b1aac4b70
#
_entry.id   e414d11a69678fd3b4ef1f7b1aac4b70
#
_cell.length_a   1.000
_cell.length_b   1.000
_cell.length_c   1.000
_cell.angle_alpha   90.00
_cell.angle_beta   90.00
_cell.angle_gamma   90.00
#
_symmetry.space_group_name_H-M   'P 1'
#
loop_
_entity.id
_entity.type
_entity.pdbx_description
1 polymer ?
#
loop_
_entity_poly.entity_id
_entity_poly.type
_entity_poly.pdbx_seq_one_letter_code
_entity_poly.pdbx_strand_id
1 'polypeptide(L)'
;CEQRKIPLISRETQAILADTLKKHQPKTCLEIGSAVGYSSIFIANIIQEWWGQLTSFEVAYPSYLEAQYNIHQTKLTNITLYPFDITKLQSSRAILPKQSDFVFIDAQKSQYGSYLEKIQEKLSSENTILLDDILKYQTKLDWLYKFLKENQINYEIFESEPGDGVMLIHNLRIK
;
A
#
# COMPACT_ATOMS: atom_id res chain seq x y z
N CYS A 1 10.88 -11.01 -12.63
CA CYS A 1 10.28 -11.33 -11.31
C CYS A 1 9.85 -12.80 -11.26
N GLU A 2 8.99 -13.27 -12.16
CA GLU A 2 8.51 -14.67 -12.17
C GLU A 2 9.65 -15.70 -12.21
N GLN A 3 10.68 -15.49 -13.04
CA GLN A 3 11.82 -16.38 -13.14
C GLN A 3 12.64 -16.49 -11.85
N ARG A 4 12.66 -15.46 -11.00
CA ARG A 4 13.36 -15.43 -9.70
C ARG A 4 12.46 -15.76 -8.52
N LYS A 5 11.20 -16.16 -8.76
CA LYS A 5 10.20 -16.45 -7.72
C LYS A 5 10.02 -15.30 -6.70
N ILE A 6 10.13 -14.05 -7.17
CA ILE A 6 9.81 -12.90 -6.35
C ILE A 6 8.29 -12.84 -6.22
N PRO A 7 7.72 -12.83 -5.02
CA PRO A 7 6.28 -12.69 -4.82
C PRO A 7 5.79 -11.40 -5.48
N LEU A 8 4.75 -11.51 -6.27
CA LEU A 8 4.05 -10.39 -6.89
C LEU A 8 2.59 -10.45 -6.45
N ILE A 9 1.93 -9.31 -6.40
CA ILE A 9 0.47 -9.27 -6.17
C ILE A 9 -0.24 -10.14 -7.20
N SER A 10 -1.23 -10.92 -6.75
CA SER A 10 -1.99 -11.83 -7.60
C SER A 10 -2.75 -11.07 -8.70
N ARG A 11 -3.22 -11.74 -9.73
CA ARG A 11 -4.05 -11.12 -10.78
C ARG A 11 -5.37 -10.60 -10.21
N GLU A 12 -5.91 -11.31 -9.25
CA GLU A 12 -7.13 -10.97 -8.53
C GLU A 12 -6.90 -9.73 -7.67
N THR A 13 -5.79 -9.66 -6.91
CA THR A 13 -5.38 -8.43 -6.18
C THR A 13 -5.22 -7.27 -7.13
N GLN A 14 -4.59 -7.47 -8.31
CA GLN A 14 -4.46 -6.43 -9.34
C GLN A 14 -5.82 -5.93 -9.83
N ALA A 15 -6.79 -6.82 -10.05
CA ALA A 15 -8.13 -6.45 -10.50
C ALA A 15 -8.85 -5.59 -9.44
N ILE A 16 -8.85 -6.04 -8.17
CA ILE A 16 -9.44 -5.30 -7.05
C ILE A 16 -8.78 -3.92 -6.89
N LEU A 17 -7.45 -3.88 -6.96
CA LEU A 17 -6.67 -2.65 -6.87
C LEU A 17 -7.01 -1.69 -8.01
N ALA A 18 -7.07 -2.18 -9.25
CA ALA A 18 -7.42 -1.38 -10.42
C ALA A 18 -8.84 -0.81 -10.34
N ASP A 19 -9.83 -1.64 -9.96
CA ASP A 19 -11.21 -1.22 -9.81
C ASP A 19 -11.36 -0.18 -8.70
N THR A 20 -10.68 -0.38 -7.57
CA THR A 20 -10.66 0.56 -6.45
C THR A 20 -10.07 1.90 -6.87
N LEU A 21 -8.91 1.91 -7.53
CA LEU A 21 -8.27 3.13 -8.02
C LEU A 21 -9.14 3.88 -9.03
N LYS A 22 -9.72 3.18 -10.01
CA LYS A 22 -10.59 3.79 -11.03
C LYS A 22 -11.87 4.37 -10.43
N LYS A 23 -12.45 3.68 -9.44
CA LYS A 23 -13.66 4.14 -8.73
C LYS A 23 -13.41 5.42 -7.95
N HIS A 24 -12.30 5.50 -7.22
CA HIS A 24 -12.03 6.60 -6.29
C HIS A 24 -11.17 7.73 -6.91
N GLN A 25 -10.44 7.45 -7.98
CA GLN A 25 -9.54 8.39 -8.69
C GLN A 25 -8.64 9.21 -7.74
N PRO A 26 -7.89 8.55 -6.84
CA PRO A 26 -7.10 9.25 -5.82
C PRO A 26 -5.99 10.09 -6.46
N LYS A 27 -5.76 11.29 -5.92
CA LYS A 27 -4.68 12.19 -6.36
C LYS A 27 -3.37 11.93 -5.64
N THR A 28 -3.44 11.45 -4.42
CA THR A 28 -2.27 11.22 -3.59
C THR A 28 -2.31 9.80 -3.03
N CYS A 29 -1.44 8.96 -3.54
CA CYS A 29 -1.33 7.56 -3.17
C CYS A 29 -0.07 7.31 -2.34
N LEU A 30 -0.18 6.42 -1.38
CA LEU A 30 0.91 5.92 -0.55
C LEU A 30 0.99 4.39 -0.70
N GLU A 31 2.20 3.87 -0.86
CA GLU A 31 2.47 2.43 -0.84
C GLU A 31 3.51 2.09 0.22
N ILE A 32 3.26 1.02 0.95
CA ILE A 32 4.19 0.48 1.96
C ILE A 32 4.53 -0.95 1.56
N GLY A 33 5.77 -1.16 1.11
CA GLY A 33 6.26 -2.42 0.56
C GLY A 33 6.19 -2.47 -0.96
N SER A 34 7.16 -1.87 -1.64
CA SER A 34 7.23 -1.93 -3.12
C SER A 34 7.95 -3.17 -3.64
N ALA A 35 8.69 -3.87 -2.80
CA ALA A 35 9.60 -4.94 -3.21
C ALA A 35 10.43 -4.49 -4.43
N VAL A 36 10.27 -5.12 -5.58
CA VAL A 36 10.97 -4.76 -6.82
C VAL A 36 10.22 -3.74 -7.68
N GLY A 37 9.19 -3.08 -7.15
CA GLY A 37 8.47 -1.99 -7.80
C GLY A 37 7.33 -2.41 -8.73
N TYR A 38 6.90 -3.67 -8.73
CA TYR A 38 5.84 -4.14 -9.62
C TYR A 38 4.50 -3.44 -9.31
N SER A 39 4.04 -3.49 -8.06
CA SER A 39 2.82 -2.83 -7.61
C SER A 39 2.91 -1.30 -7.74
N SER A 40 4.07 -0.71 -7.44
CA SER A 40 4.31 0.73 -7.65
C SER A 40 4.09 1.16 -9.09
N ILE A 41 4.66 0.42 -10.06
CA ILE A 41 4.49 0.68 -11.49
C ILE A 41 3.02 0.50 -11.89
N PHE A 42 2.38 -0.58 -11.40
CA PHE A 42 0.98 -0.86 -11.69
C PHE A 42 0.05 0.25 -11.21
N ILE A 43 0.18 0.67 -9.95
CA ILE A 43 -0.59 1.78 -9.36
C ILE A 43 -0.35 3.07 -10.14
N ALA A 44 0.90 3.45 -10.33
CA ALA A 44 1.26 4.72 -10.97
C ALA A 44 0.79 4.80 -12.43
N ASN A 45 0.83 3.67 -13.14
CA ASN A 45 0.33 3.60 -14.52
C ASN A 45 -1.19 3.85 -14.60
N ILE A 46 -1.95 3.42 -13.60
CA ILE A 46 -3.39 3.67 -13.55
C ILE A 46 -3.67 5.13 -13.16
N ILE A 47 -3.07 5.59 -12.05
CA ILE A 47 -3.40 6.91 -11.49
C ILE A 47 -2.90 8.09 -12.32
N GLN A 48 -1.94 7.88 -13.25
CA GLN A 48 -1.48 8.94 -14.14
C GLN A 48 -2.62 9.50 -15.03
N GLU A 49 -3.65 8.70 -15.32
CA GLU A 49 -4.80 9.13 -16.15
C GLU A 49 -5.53 10.34 -15.56
N TRP A 50 -5.43 10.55 -14.26
CA TRP A 50 -6.01 11.70 -13.55
C TRP A 50 -4.99 12.49 -12.71
N TRP A 51 -3.71 12.44 -13.12
CA TRP A 51 -2.60 13.21 -12.51
C TRP A 51 -2.28 12.80 -11.07
N GLY A 52 -2.59 11.55 -10.69
CA GLY A 52 -2.27 11.00 -9.38
C GLY A 52 -0.76 10.82 -9.18
N GLN A 53 -0.31 10.99 -7.94
CA GLN A 53 1.08 10.83 -7.51
C GLN A 53 1.19 9.69 -6.52
N LEU A 54 2.20 8.85 -6.67
CA LEU A 54 2.51 7.75 -5.76
C LEU A 54 3.79 8.04 -4.97
N THR A 55 3.69 7.92 -3.65
CA THR A 55 4.86 7.82 -2.76
C THR A 55 4.97 6.39 -2.27
N SER A 56 6.09 5.73 -2.50
CA SER A 56 6.31 4.34 -2.14
C SER A 56 7.51 4.15 -1.22
N PHE A 57 7.45 3.14 -0.36
CA PHE A 57 8.49 2.81 0.62
C PHE A 57 8.91 1.35 0.50
N GLU A 58 10.23 1.12 0.52
CA GLU A 58 10.84 -0.21 0.57
C GLU A 58 12.03 -0.22 1.54
N VAL A 59 11.97 -1.10 2.53
CA VAL A 59 12.99 -1.16 3.59
C VAL A 59 14.22 -1.99 3.19
N ALA A 60 14.03 -2.99 2.34
CA ALA A 60 15.10 -3.85 1.86
C ALA A 60 15.90 -3.14 0.76
N TYR A 61 17.06 -2.63 1.08
CA TYR A 61 17.86 -1.81 0.16
C TYR A 61 18.15 -2.48 -1.21
N PRO A 62 18.44 -3.80 -1.30
CA PRO A 62 18.57 -4.47 -2.59
C PRO A 62 17.30 -4.43 -3.44
N SER A 63 16.13 -4.64 -2.80
CA SER A 63 14.82 -4.55 -3.47
C SER A 63 14.52 -3.13 -3.92
N TYR A 64 14.84 -2.14 -3.08
CA TYR A 64 14.73 -0.72 -3.43
C TYR A 64 15.54 -0.36 -4.68
N LEU A 65 16.81 -0.79 -4.78
CA LEU A 65 17.63 -0.52 -5.95
C LEU A 65 17.05 -1.16 -7.21
N GLU A 66 16.53 -2.37 -7.10
CA GLU A 66 15.88 -3.04 -8.22
C GLU A 66 14.56 -2.35 -8.60
N ALA A 67 13.75 -1.95 -7.63
CA ALA A 67 12.54 -1.17 -7.88
C ALA A 67 12.86 0.16 -8.58
N GLN A 68 13.89 0.86 -8.12
CA GLN A 68 14.34 2.10 -8.74
C GLN A 68 14.74 1.89 -10.21
N TYR A 69 15.50 0.81 -10.49
CA TYR A 69 15.86 0.45 -11.84
C TYR A 69 14.62 0.15 -12.70
N ASN A 70 13.69 -0.68 -12.20
CA ASN A 70 12.48 -1.07 -12.92
C ASN A 70 11.58 0.14 -13.22
N ILE A 71 11.39 1.02 -12.24
CA ILE A 71 10.62 2.26 -12.40
C ILE A 71 11.25 3.15 -13.48
N HIS A 72 12.58 3.29 -13.46
CA HIS A 72 13.28 4.11 -14.45
C HIS A 72 13.07 3.62 -15.89
N GLN A 73 12.86 2.31 -16.10
CA GLN A 73 12.58 1.74 -17.44
C GLN A 73 11.18 2.12 -17.97
N THR A 74 10.24 2.59 -17.13
CA THR A 74 8.83 2.79 -17.53
C THR A 74 8.56 4.21 -17.98
N LYS A 75 9.26 5.16 -18.03
CA LYS A 75 8.93 6.57 -18.34
C LYS A 75 7.86 7.20 -17.43
N LEU A 76 7.39 6.51 -16.38
CA LEU A 76 6.48 7.09 -15.39
C LEU A 76 7.22 8.13 -14.56
N THR A 77 6.61 9.29 -14.39
CA THR A 77 7.18 10.43 -13.64
C THR A 77 6.43 10.72 -12.35
N ASN A 78 5.38 9.96 -12.06
CA ASN A 78 4.49 10.16 -10.94
C ASN A 78 4.75 9.19 -9.77
N ILE A 79 5.98 8.64 -9.66
CA ILE A 79 6.42 7.77 -8.57
C ILE A 79 7.60 8.43 -7.84
N THR A 80 7.48 8.50 -6.52
CA THR A 80 8.61 8.82 -5.63
C THR A 80 8.86 7.63 -4.71
N LEU A 81 10.03 7.03 -4.80
CA LEU A 81 10.40 5.82 -4.03
C LEU A 81 11.45 6.14 -2.97
N TYR A 82 11.25 5.66 -1.73
CA TYR A 82 12.14 5.88 -0.60
C TYR A 82 12.63 4.59 0.05
N PRO A 83 13.94 4.48 0.39
CA PRO A 83 14.54 3.31 1.05
C PRO A 83 14.40 3.37 2.58
N PHE A 84 13.19 3.54 3.11
CA PHE A 84 12.97 3.74 4.54
C PHE A 84 11.88 2.83 5.10
N ASP A 85 12.07 2.44 6.35
CA ASP A 85 11.02 1.89 7.18
C ASP A 85 10.14 3.04 7.69
N ILE A 86 8.90 3.09 7.20
CA ILE A 86 7.96 4.15 7.53
C ILE A 86 7.69 4.25 9.04
N THR A 87 7.76 3.13 9.78
CA THR A 87 7.52 3.11 11.23
C THR A 87 8.63 3.82 12.02
N LYS A 88 9.83 3.88 11.45
CA LYS A 88 11.02 4.48 12.07
C LYS A 88 11.25 5.94 11.67
N LEU A 89 10.46 6.48 10.77
CA LEU A 89 10.58 7.87 10.36
C LEU A 89 10.24 8.80 11.53
N GLN A 90 11.25 9.44 12.12
CA GLN A 90 11.06 10.56 13.04
C GLN A 90 10.77 11.81 12.21
N SER A 91 9.78 12.61 12.64
CA SER A 91 9.46 13.92 12.00
C SER A 91 9.30 13.88 10.48
N SER A 92 8.81 12.82 9.92
CA SER A 92 8.71 12.52 8.49
C SER A 92 7.83 13.47 7.67
N ARG A 93 7.58 14.66 8.16
CA ARG A 93 6.70 15.65 7.54
C ARG A 93 7.08 16.01 6.10
N ALA A 94 8.34 15.88 5.73
CA ALA A 94 8.84 16.24 4.39
C ALA A 94 8.77 15.09 3.38
N ILE A 95 8.72 13.82 3.84
CA ILE A 95 8.80 12.65 2.97
C ILE A 95 7.40 12.06 2.72
N LEU A 96 6.54 12.03 3.76
CA LEU A 96 5.16 11.60 3.60
C LEU A 96 4.33 12.71 2.92
N PRO A 97 3.39 12.33 2.07
CA PRO A 97 2.38 13.25 1.55
C PRO A 97 1.69 14.01 2.69
N LYS A 98 1.26 15.24 2.43
CA LYS A 98 0.48 16.01 3.43
C LYS A 98 -0.82 15.29 3.78
N GLN A 99 -1.47 14.73 2.75
CA GLN A 99 -2.66 13.91 2.87
C GLN A 99 -2.59 12.81 1.82
N SER A 100 -3.07 11.61 2.15
CA SER A 100 -3.18 10.47 1.25
C SER A 100 -4.65 10.08 1.07
N ASP A 101 -5.07 9.99 -0.17
CA ASP A 101 -6.44 9.58 -0.53
C ASP A 101 -6.54 8.07 -0.65
N PHE A 102 -5.43 7.43 -1.02
CA PHE A 102 -5.35 5.98 -1.18
C PHE A 102 -4.05 5.45 -0.57
N VAL A 103 -4.15 4.32 0.12
CA VAL A 103 -2.99 3.62 0.68
C VAL A 103 -3.04 2.15 0.30
N PHE A 104 -1.94 1.63 -0.23
CA PHE A 104 -1.72 0.21 -0.46
C PHE A 104 -0.64 -0.31 0.50
N ILE A 105 -0.93 -1.39 1.22
CA ILE A 105 0.01 -2.01 2.16
C ILE A 105 0.20 -3.48 1.79
N ASP A 106 1.39 -3.80 1.31
CA ASP A 106 1.88 -5.15 1.07
C ASP A 106 3.30 -5.29 1.60
N ALA A 107 3.42 -5.29 2.91
CA ALA A 107 4.69 -5.27 3.62
C ALA A 107 4.75 -6.33 4.73
N GLN A 108 5.48 -6.10 5.81
CA GLN A 108 5.58 -7.03 6.92
C GLN A 108 4.26 -7.12 7.70
N LYS A 109 3.58 -8.25 7.59
CA LYS A 109 2.21 -8.47 8.09
C LYS A 109 2.04 -8.16 9.58
N SER A 110 3.02 -8.54 10.42
CA SER A 110 2.99 -8.23 11.86
C SER A 110 3.05 -6.73 12.21
N GLN A 111 3.33 -5.88 11.23
CA GLN A 111 3.43 -4.42 11.42
C GLN A 111 2.24 -3.64 10.81
N TYR A 112 1.25 -4.30 10.22
CA TYR A 112 0.14 -3.63 9.54
C TYR A 112 -0.56 -2.60 10.42
N GLY A 113 -0.85 -2.93 11.68
CA GLY A 113 -1.42 -1.97 12.59
C GLY A 113 -0.48 -0.78 12.87
N SER A 114 0.83 -1.02 13.06
CA SER A 114 1.81 0.07 13.25
C SER A 114 1.89 0.99 12.04
N TYR A 115 1.71 0.45 10.83
CA TYR A 115 1.62 1.27 9.63
C TYR A 115 0.37 2.17 9.67
N LEU A 116 -0.80 1.61 10.02
CA LEU A 116 -2.03 2.38 10.13
C LEU A 116 -1.92 3.49 11.20
N GLU A 117 -1.38 3.19 12.38
CA GLU A 117 -1.11 4.20 13.40
C GLU A 117 -0.19 5.32 12.89
N LYS A 118 0.84 4.94 12.13
CA LYS A 118 1.82 5.90 11.61
C LYS A 118 1.25 6.86 10.59
N ILE A 119 0.36 6.37 9.72
CA ILE A 119 -0.16 7.16 8.60
C ILE A 119 -1.49 7.87 8.90
N GLN A 120 -2.17 7.52 9.99
CA GLN A 120 -3.53 8.03 10.28
C GLN A 120 -3.67 9.56 10.19
N GLU A 121 -2.67 10.30 10.70
CA GLU A 121 -2.66 11.77 10.65
C GLU A 121 -2.40 12.33 9.23
N LYS A 122 -2.06 11.44 8.29
CA LYS A 122 -1.75 11.75 6.90
C LYS A 122 -2.84 11.28 5.93
N LEU A 123 -3.94 10.77 6.44
CA LEU A 123 -5.08 10.36 5.63
C LEU A 123 -6.00 11.54 5.33
N SER A 124 -6.51 11.61 4.11
CA SER A 124 -7.58 12.56 3.77
C SER A 124 -8.89 12.15 4.46
N SER A 125 -9.87 13.05 4.46
CA SER A 125 -11.20 12.74 5.02
C SER A 125 -11.93 11.63 4.27
N GLU A 126 -11.62 11.46 3.00
CA GLU A 126 -12.18 10.44 2.11
C GLU A 126 -11.04 9.52 1.64
N ASN A 127 -10.52 8.73 2.57
CA ASN A 127 -9.41 7.81 2.26
C ASN A 127 -9.90 6.39 2.03
N THR A 128 -9.14 5.65 1.24
CA THR A 128 -9.31 4.22 1.00
C THR A 128 -7.99 3.52 1.24
N ILE A 129 -7.99 2.45 2.04
CA ILE A 129 -6.81 1.65 2.36
C ILE A 129 -7.05 0.22 1.91
N LEU A 130 -6.11 -0.33 1.16
CA LEU A 130 -6.10 -1.72 0.72
C LEU A 130 -4.89 -2.44 1.32
N LEU A 131 -5.17 -3.53 2.04
CA LEU A 131 -4.18 -4.38 2.69
C LEU A 131 -4.15 -5.74 1.99
N ASP A 132 -2.97 -6.19 1.54
CA ASP A 132 -2.82 -7.49 0.86
C ASP A 132 -2.42 -8.62 1.83
N ASP A 133 -2.60 -9.88 1.39
CA ASP A 133 -2.23 -11.11 2.12
C ASP A 133 -2.89 -11.25 3.52
N ILE A 134 -4.12 -10.84 3.69
CA ILE A 134 -4.75 -10.76 5.03
C ILE A 134 -5.31 -12.09 5.53
N LEU A 135 -5.62 -13.04 4.67
CA LEU A 135 -6.13 -14.35 5.06
C LEU A 135 -5.00 -15.36 5.27
N LYS A 136 -4.05 -15.45 4.33
CA LYS A 136 -2.90 -16.36 4.39
C LYS A 136 -2.03 -16.16 5.64
N TYR A 137 -1.89 -14.93 6.09
CA TYR A 137 -1.08 -14.58 7.25
C TYR A 137 -1.91 -14.14 8.45
N GLN A 138 -3.15 -14.56 8.57
CA GLN A 138 -4.09 -14.15 9.62
C GLN A 138 -3.50 -14.21 11.02
N THR A 139 -2.73 -15.27 11.34
CA THR A 139 -2.07 -15.42 12.65
C THR A 139 -1.01 -14.37 12.95
N LYS A 140 -0.52 -13.63 11.94
CA LYS A 140 0.43 -12.52 12.10
C LYS A 140 -0.27 -11.17 12.19
N LEU A 141 -1.59 -11.15 11.99
CA LEU A 141 -2.42 -9.95 11.91
C LEU A 141 -3.27 -9.72 13.17
N ASP A 142 -3.04 -10.47 14.25
CA ASP A 142 -3.81 -10.33 15.49
C ASP A 142 -3.88 -8.87 15.98
N TRP A 143 -2.74 -8.17 15.87
CA TRP A 143 -2.67 -6.77 16.25
C TRP A 143 -3.51 -5.87 15.32
N LEU A 144 -3.53 -6.13 14.01
CA LEU A 144 -4.39 -5.42 13.06
C LEU A 144 -5.87 -5.59 13.43
N TYR A 145 -6.33 -6.83 13.60
CA TYR A 145 -7.72 -7.11 13.92
C TYR A 145 -8.13 -6.52 15.28
N LYS A 146 -7.22 -6.57 16.28
CA LYS A 146 -7.41 -5.92 17.57
C LYS A 146 -7.58 -4.41 17.40
N PHE A 147 -6.67 -3.77 16.66
CA PHE A 147 -6.70 -2.34 16.36
C PHE A 147 -8.01 -1.93 15.67
N LEU A 148 -8.44 -2.65 14.63
CA LEU A 148 -9.69 -2.38 13.93
C LEU A 148 -10.91 -2.48 14.88
N LYS A 149 -10.94 -3.51 15.71
CA LYS A 149 -12.01 -3.75 16.70
C LYS A 149 -12.06 -2.65 17.76
N GLU A 150 -10.92 -2.31 18.37
CA GLU A 150 -10.82 -1.32 19.43
C GLU A 150 -11.22 0.10 18.94
N ASN A 151 -10.91 0.40 17.68
CA ASN A 151 -11.26 1.67 17.06
C ASN A 151 -12.60 1.66 16.32
N GLN A 152 -13.36 0.54 16.36
CA GLN A 152 -14.65 0.36 15.70
C GLN A 152 -14.61 0.66 14.19
N ILE A 153 -13.50 0.23 13.52
CA ILE A 153 -13.26 0.45 12.11
C ILE A 153 -13.96 -0.65 11.30
N ASN A 154 -14.81 -0.26 10.37
CA ASN A 154 -15.43 -1.17 9.41
C ASN A 154 -14.48 -1.48 8.26
N TYR A 155 -14.49 -2.71 7.81
CA TYR A 155 -13.70 -3.17 6.67
C TYR A 155 -14.46 -4.25 5.88
N GLU A 156 -14.07 -4.42 4.63
CA GLU A 156 -14.53 -5.50 3.76
C GLU A 156 -13.34 -6.39 3.38
N ILE A 157 -13.59 -7.69 3.20
CA ILE A 157 -12.59 -8.65 2.77
C ILE A 157 -13.02 -9.24 1.43
N PHE A 158 -12.11 -9.23 0.48
CA PHE A 158 -12.28 -9.85 -0.84
C PHE A 158 -11.26 -10.97 -0.99
N GLU A 159 -11.72 -12.17 -1.37
CA GLU A 159 -10.82 -13.26 -1.70
C GLU A 159 -10.06 -12.92 -2.99
N SER A 160 -8.74 -12.98 -2.96
CA SER A 160 -7.87 -12.66 -4.09
C SER A 160 -7.29 -13.91 -4.75
N GLU A 161 -7.12 -14.98 -4.00
CA GLU A 161 -6.74 -16.33 -4.45
C GLU A 161 -7.18 -17.35 -3.40
N PRO A 162 -7.22 -18.67 -3.71
CA PRO A 162 -7.65 -19.67 -2.74
C PRO A 162 -6.84 -19.60 -1.43
N GLY A 163 -7.51 -19.25 -0.35
CA GLY A 163 -6.93 -19.13 0.99
C GLY A 163 -6.22 -17.81 1.27
N ASP A 164 -6.33 -16.83 0.37
CA ASP A 164 -5.83 -15.48 0.61
C ASP A 164 -6.83 -14.40 0.18
N GLY A 165 -6.56 -13.15 0.59
CA GLY A 165 -7.46 -12.05 0.30
C GLY A 165 -6.90 -10.68 0.65
N VAL A 166 -7.62 -9.68 0.19
CA VAL A 166 -7.35 -8.28 0.47
C VAL A 166 -8.41 -7.71 1.40
N MET A 167 -8.00 -6.78 2.27
CA MET A 167 -8.91 -6.01 3.13
C MET A 167 -9.02 -4.58 2.60
N LEU A 168 -10.23 -4.09 2.50
CA LEU A 168 -10.54 -2.73 2.11
C LEU A 168 -11.13 -1.98 3.30
N ILE A 169 -10.54 -0.83 3.62
CA ILE A 169 -10.99 0.08 4.67
C ILE A 169 -11.30 1.43 4.04
N HIS A 170 -12.47 1.97 4.31
CA HIS A 170 -12.86 3.30 3.87
C HIS A 170 -12.92 4.27 5.04
N ASN A 171 -12.47 5.51 4.80
CA ASN A 171 -12.59 6.63 5.72
C ASN A 171 -12.04 6.31 7.13
N LEU A 172 -10.82 5.71 7.17
CA LEU A 172 -10.15 5.44 8.42
C LEU A 172 -10.02 6.75 9.22
N ARG A 173 -10.62 6.77 10.40
CA ARG A 173 -10.47 7.84 11.40
C ARG A 173 -10.28 7.18 12.74
N ILE A 174 -9.17 7.47 13.38
CA ILE A 174 -8.91 7.05 14.76
C ILE A 174 -9.30 8.22 15.67
N LYS A 175 -10.12 7.92 16.67
CA LYS A 175 -10.62 8.90 17.63
C LYS A 175 -9.56 9.25 18.67
#